data_f096e93ccc98c0b5fce69e7a57033b16
#
_entry.id   f096e93ccc98c0b5fce69e7a57033b16
#
_cell.length_a   1.000
_cell.length_b   1.000
_cell.length_c   1.000
_cell.angle_alpha   90.00
_cell.angle_beta   90.00
_cell.angle_gamma   90.00
#
_symmetry.space_group_name_H-M   'P 1'
#
loop_
_entity.id
_entity.type
_entity.pdbx_description
1 polymer ?
#
loop_
_entity_poly.entity_id
_entity_poly.type
_entity_poly.pdbx_seq_one_letter_code
_entity_poly.pdbx_strand_id
1 'polypeptide(L)'
;MNDPKRSRAPAEEGSFDDLRLDPKLRAGIRELGYLNPTPIQRRTIPDAIGGRDLIGTAQTGTGKTAAFLLPILERLLDQAPGRILALVLTPTRELAVQAERFLSGLGRHTRLRGAAVYGGVGMDDQSRALRGGAEIIIATPGRLLDHMSRGYVNFRDVRILVLDEADRMLDMGFIPDVRRIVRELPRQRQTMLFSATMPSEVVALARDFLHDPKTIQVGATAAAAVGVSHLALPVPSHLKTELLVELLKDETMSSVLAFVRTKHRADRVATQLSRAGIDVAVIHGDRSQSQRTRALEGFRAGRHRVLVGTDLAARGIDVEGVSHVVNFDVPHEPDVYIHRVGRTARAERLGDAFSLVAREEEDDFHRIEQLLGYPIRRATVPGFQYDRPAPERRSGFADDRRGRPGRSFRSGGRAPAPRRRPSNDFRRSQRPSGEAPVRDGTRRW
;
A
#
# COMPACT_ATOMS: atom_id res chain seq x y z
N MET A 1 -28.60 -19.95 -36.19
CA MET A 1 -27.27 -20.22 -36.77
C MET A 1 -26.60 -18.88 -37.01
N ASN A 2 -25.78 -18.42 -36.10
CA ASN A 2 -24.70 -17.47 -36.30
C ASN A 2 -23.89 -17.43 -35.00
N ASP A 3 -22.79 -18.15 -35.04
CA ASP A 3 -21.79 -18.24 -33.95
C ASP A 3 -20.84 -17.03 -34.07
N PRO A 4 -20.79 -16.08 -33.10
CA PRO A 4 -19.77 -15.05 -33.11
C PRO A 4 -18.51 -15.64 -32.49
N LYS A 5 -17.61 -16.16 -33.32
CA LYS A 5 -16.20 -16.36 -32.95
C LYS A 5 -15.63 -15.02 -32.48
N ARG A 6 -15.63 -14.79 -31.17
CA ARG A 6 -14.85 -13.73 -30.55
C ARG A 6 -13.37 -14.03 -30.83
N SER A 7 -12.79 -13.19 -31.67
CA SER A 7 -11.35 -13.17 -31.93
C SER A 7 -10.62 -12.87 -30.61
N ARG A 8 -10.13 -13.93 -29.97
CA ARG A 8 -9.11 -13.82 -28.92
C ARG A 8 -7.88 -13.22 -29.59
N ALA A 9 -7.45 -12.02 -29.18
CA ALA A 9 -6.16 -11.51 -29.59
C ALA A 9 -5.11 -12.59 -29.26
N PRO A 10 -4.20 -12.93 -30.19
CA PRO A 10 -3.21 -13.97 -29.96
C PRO A 10 -2.40 -13.58 -28.72
N ALA A 11 -2.30 -14.49 -27.74
CA ALA A 11 -1.33 -14.38 -26.67
C ALA A 11 0.02 -14.24 -27.37
N GLU A 12 0.74 -13.11 -27.14
CA GLU A 12 2.10 -12.95 -27.64
C GLU A 12 2.94 -14.01 -26.91
N GLU A 13 3.13 -15.17 -27.53
CA GLU A 13 3.94 -16.26 -27.01
C GLU A 13 5.41 -15.84 -27.06
N GLY A 14 6.18 -16.02 -26.00
CA GLY A 14 7.62 -15.75 -25.92
C GLY A 14 8.16 -16.11 -24.54
N SER A 15 9.41 -16.53 -24.51
CA SER A 15 10.12 -16.94 -23.31
C SER A 15 10.93 -15.80 -22.69
N PHE A 16 11.27 -15.88 -21.39
CA PHE A 16 12.29 -15.02 -20.80
C PHE A 16 13.68 -15.17 -21.47
N ASP A 17 13.93 -16.29 -22.15
CA ASP A 17 15.16 -16.49 -22.90
C ASP A 17 15.31 -15.53 -24.08
N ASP A 18 14.19 -15.01 -24.61
CA ASP A 18 14.16 -14.02 -25.69
C ASP A 18 14.55 -12.59 -25.23
N LEU A 19 14.62 -12.35 -23.91
CA LEU A 19 14.81 -11.01 -23.32
C LEU A 19 16.29 -10.62 -23.12
N ARG A 20 17.26 -11.41 -23.60
CA ARG A 20 18.71 -11.15 -23.51
C ARG A 20 19.19 -10.85 -22.07
N LEU A 21 18.66 -11.59 -21.09
CA LEU A 21 19.05 -11.47 -19.69
C LEU A 21 20.29 -12.34 -19.40
N ASP A 22 21.12 -11.90 -18.46
CA ASP A 22 22.25 -12.70 -17.96
C ASP A 22 21.79 -14.09 -17.46
N PRO A 23 22.59 -15.15 -17.69
CA PRO A 23 22.25 -16.50 -17.22
C PRO A 23 21.94 -16.57 -15.73
N LYS A 24 22.57 -15.75 -14.87
CA LYS A 24 22.31 -15.70 -13.43
C LYS A 24 20.90 -15.22 -13.11
N LEU A 25 20.41 -14.21 -13.83
CA LEU A 25 19.05 -13.70 -13.68
C LEU A 25 18.02 -14.70 -14.21
N ARG A 26 18.30 -15.36 -15.32
CA ARG A 26 17.45 -16.44 -15.85
C ARG A 26 17.34 -17.61 -14.87
N ALA A 27 18.40 -17.95 -14.15
CA ALA A 27 18.36 -18.96 -13.09
C ALA A 27 17.41 -18.52 -11.95
N GLY A 28 17.51 -17.27 -11.47
CA GLY A 28 16.61 -16.73 -10.45
C GLY A 28 15.13 -16.70 -10.90
N ILE A 29 14.87 -16.35 -12.17
CA ILE A 29 13.52 -16.36 -12.75
C ILE A 29 12.92 -17.77 -12.72
N ARG A 30 13.70 -18.79 -13.14
CA ARG A 30 13.24 -20.20 -13.14
C ARG A 30 12.98 -20.73 -11.73
N GLU A 31 13.84 -20.43 -10.76
CA GLU A 31 13.65 -20.82 -9.35
C GLU A 31 12.41 -20.20 -8.72
N LEU A 32 12.01 -19.01 -9.17
CA LEU A 32 10.77 -18.36 -8.76
C LEU A 32 9.53 -18.92 -9.50
N GLY A 33 9.71 -19.86 -10.43
CA GLY A 33 8.62 -20.50 -11.17
C GLY A 33 8.03 -19.66 -12.30
N TYR A 34 8.72 -18.61 -12.75
CA TYR A 34 8.27 -17.80 -13.88
C TYR A 34 8.66 -18.48 -15.20
N LEU A 35 7.65 -18.84 -16.00
CA LEU A 35 7.86 -19.53 -17.29
C LEU A 35 7.90 -18.53 -18.44
N ASN A 36 6.89 -17.67 -18.54
CA ASN A 36 6.72 -16.73 -19.64
C ASN A 36 6.60 -15.30 -19.12
N PRO A 37 7.21 -14.31 -19.81
CA PRO A 37 7.06 -12.92 -19.47
C PRO A 37 5.63 -12.43 -19.77
N THR A 38 5.09 -11.64 -18.87
CA THR A 38 3.81 -10.96 -19.08
C THR A 38 3.92 -9.89 -20.18
N PRO A 39 2.82 -9.41 -20.79
CA PRO A 39 2.86 -8.38 -21.81
C PRO A 39 3.59 -7.11 -21.40
N ILE A 40 3.44 -6.64 -20.13
CA ILE A 40 4.17 -5.47 -19.64
C ILE A 40 5.67 -5.74 -19.54
N GLN A 41 6.07 -6.92 -19.06
CA GLN A 41 7.48 -7.32 -18.98
C GLN A 41 8.13 -7.38 -20.34
N ARG A 42 7.48 -8.05 -21.30
CA ARG A 42 8.00 -8.22 -22.66
C ARG A 42 8.24 -6.89 -23.37
N ARG A 43 7.32 -5.93 -23.20
CA ARG A 43 7.41 -4.62 -23.84
C ARG A 43 8.34 -3.65 -23.11
N THR A 44 8.50 -3.81 -21.79
CA THR A 44 9.29 -2.88 -20.96
C THR A 44 10.75 -3.27 -20.87
N ILE A 45 11.05 -4.57 -20.60
CA ILE A 45 12.40 -5.04 -20.26
C ILE A 45 13.44 -4.67 -21.33
N PRO A 46 13.23 -4.87 -22.64
CA PRO A 46 14.24 -4.55 -23.64
C PRO A 46 14.60 -3.06 -23.69
N ASP A 47 13.61 -2.16 -23.66
CA ASP A 47 13.84 -0.71 -23.68
C ASP A 47 14.48 -0.23 -22.35
N ALA A 48 14.09 -0.83 -21.23
CA ALA A 48 14.67 -0.51 -19.92
C ALA A 48 16.14 -0.93 -19.82
N ILE A 49 16.52 -2.10 -20.33
CA ILE A 49 17.93 -2.53 -20.44
C ILE A 49 18.71 -1.55 -21.33
N GLY A 50 18.10 -1.07 -22.43
CA GLY A 50 18.68 -0.06 -23.31
C GLY A 50 18.85 1.33 -22.67
N GLY A 51 18.38 1.53 -21.44
CA GLY A 51 18.56 2.77 -20.68
C GLY A 51 17.55 3.88 -21.01
N ARG A 52 16.47 3.59 -21.74
CA ARG A 52 15.42 4.57 -22.04
C ARG A 52 14.57 4.86 -20.83
N ASP A 53 14.11 6.10 -20.72
CA ASP A 53 13.06 6.46 -19.77
C ASP A 53 11.73 5.87 -20.23
N LEU A 54 10.91 5.41 -19.26
CA LEU A 54 9.69 4.66 -19.55
C LEU A 54 8.52 5.12 -18.69
N ILE A 55 7.34 5.16 -19.32
CA ILE A 55 6.06 5.22 -18.63
C ILE A 55 5.34 3.90 -18.88
N GLY A 56 5.19 3.09 -17.84
CA GLY A 56 4.49 1.81 -17.89
C GLY A 56 3.10 1.93 -17.27
N THR A 57 2.05 1.89 -18.10
CA THR A 57 0.67 1.88 -17.60
C THR A 57 0.13 0.47 -17.64
N ALA A 58 -0.06 -0.12 -16.45
CA ALA A 58 -0.61 -1.46 -16.29
C ALA A 58 -1.19 -1.64 -14.88
N GLN A 59 -2.15 -2.52 -14.74
CA GLN A 59 -2.80 -2.82 -13.47
C GLN A 59 -1.88 -3.51 -12.46
N THR A 60 -2.29 -3.54 -11.19
CA THR A 60 -1.63 -4.36 -10.16
C THR A 60 -1.75 -5.84 -10.54
N GLY A 61 -0.73 -6.65 -10.23
CA GLY A 61 -0.72 -8.08 -10.59
C GLY A 61 -0.30 -8.41 -12.02
N THR A 62 -0.07 -7.43 -12.88
CA THR A 62 0.39 -7.65 -14.27
C THR A 62 1.88 -7.97 -14.40
N GLY A 63 2.63 -7.96 -13.28
CA GLY A 63 4.06 -8.23 -13.27
C GLY A 63 4.97 -7.01 -13.44
N LYS A 64 4.48 -5.79 -13.15
CA LYS A 64 5.28 -4.53 -13.18
C LYS A 64 6.58 -4.63 -12.38
N THR A 65 6.55 -5.27 -11.21
CA THR A 65 7.71 -5.38 -10.34
C THR A 65 8.89 -6.07 -11.04
N ALA A 66 8.67 -7.19 -11.74
CA ALA A 66 9.72 -7.82 -12.55
C ALA A 66 10.11 -6.96 -13.75
N ALA A 67 9.15 -6.22 -14.34
CA ALA A 67 9.40 -5.38 -15.51
C ALA A 67 10.42 -4.27 -15.22
N PHE A 68 10.55 -3.78 -13.97
CA PHE A 68 11.61 -2.84 -13.61
C PHE A 68 12.78 -3.47 -12.85
N LEU A 69 12.58 -4.51 -12.03
CA LEU A 69 13.67 -5.10 -11.26
C LEU A 69 14.66 -5.87 -12.15
N LEU A 70 14.19 -6.60 -13.16
CA LEU A 70 15.08 -7.32 -14.07
C LEU A 70 16.03 -6.39 -14.84
N PRO A 71 15.57 -5.28 -15.46
CA PRO A 71 16.47 -4.31 -16.07
C PRO A 71 17.44 -3.65 -15.10
N ILE A 72 16.99 -3.35 -13.86
CA ILE A 72 17.87 -2.81 -12.82
C ILE A 72 19.01 -3.80 -12.53
N LEU A 73 18.66 -5.06 -12.25
CA LEU A 73 19.65 -6.10 -11.99
C LEU A 73 20.60 -6.27 -13.16
N GLU A 74 20.09 -6.42 -14.40
CA GLU A 74 20.89 -6.60 -15.60
C GLU A 74 21.92 -5.48 -15.79
N ARG A 75 21.48 -4.22 -15.67
CA ARG A 75 22.36 -3.05 -15.86
C ARG A 75 23.39 -2.82 -14.76
N LEU A 76 23.15 -3.42 -13.58
CA LEU A 76 24.03 -3.26 -12.42
C LEU A 76 24.99 -4.43 -12.19
N LEU A 77 24.91 -5.53 -12.94
CA LEU A 77 25.71 -6.74 -12.73
C LEU A 77 27.23 -6.45 -12.68
N ASP A 78 27.71 -5.59 -13.58
CA ASP A 78 29.13 -5.26 -13.73
C ASP A 78 29.56 -4.00 -12.97
N GLN A 79 28.66 -3.41 -12.18
CA GLN A 79 28.99 -2.19 -11.44
C GLN A 79 29.75 -2.50 -10.15
N ALA A 80 30.62 -1.56 -9.74
CA ALA A 80 31.35 -1.67 -8.47
C ALA A 80 30.38 -1.70 -7.29
N PRO A 81 30.58 -2.61 -6.32
CA PRO A 81 29.72 -2.74 -5.16
C PRO A 81 29.88 -1.58 -4.16
N GLY A 82 28.95 -1.49 -3.21
CA GLY A 82 29.08 -0.60 -2.07
C GLY A 82 28.57 0.84 -2.28
N ARG A 83 27.83 1.09 -3.36
CA ARG A 83 27.22 2.39 -3.68
C ARG A 83 25.76 2.23 -4.04
N ILE A 84 24.94 3.20 -3.66
CA ILE A 84 23.52 3.21 -4.08
C ILE A 84 23.46 3.58 -5.55
N LEU A 85 23.07 2.64 -6.40
CA LEU A 85 23.02 2.76 -7.86
C LEU A 85 21.60 2.85 -8.40
N ALA A 86 20.62 2.27 -7.69
CA ALA A 86 19.21 2.35 -8.04
C ALA A 86 18.36 2.69 -6.83
N LEU A 87 17.33 3.52 -7.08
CA LEU A 87 16.30 3.88 -6.12
C LEU A 87 14.92 3.56 -6.70
N VAL A 88 14.15 2.77 -5.96
CA VAL A 88 12.75 2.47 -6.25
C VAL A 88 11.89 3.12 -5.16
N LEU A 89 11.00 4.03 -5.53
CA LEU A 89 10.03 4.61 -4.63
C LEU A 89 8.69 3.89 -4.76
N THR A 90 8.14 3.47 -3.64
CA THR A 90 6.84 2.78 -3.54
C THR A 90 5.96 3.46 -2.50
N PRO A 91 4.62 3.49 -2.67
CA PRO A 91 3.74 4.19 -1.75
C PRO A 91 3.61 3.52 -0.38
N THR A 92 3.80 2.20 -0.29
CA THR A 92 3.53 1.46 0.94
C THR A 92 4.66 0.56 1.38
N ARG A 93 4.68 0.28 2.68
CA ARG A 93 5.65 -0.60 3.33
C ARG A 93 5.60 -2.02 2.77
N GLU A 94 4.39 -2.50 2.55
CA GLU A 94 4.11 -3.83 2.03
C GLU A 94 4.71 -4.00 0.65
N LEU A 95 4.52 -3.03 -0.24
CA LEU A 95 5.13 -3.03 -1.57
C LEU A 95 6.65 -2.97 -1.50
N ALA A 96 7.22 -2.15 -0.59
CA ALA A 96 8.68 -2.09 -0.42
C ALA A 96 9.26 -3.45 0.00
N VAL A 97 8.63 -4.11 0.97
CA VAL A 97 9.05 -5.44 1.46
C VAL A 97 8.87 -6.51 0.38
N GLN A 98 7.74 -6.48 -0.34
CA GLN A 98 7.45 -7.41 -1.42
C GLN A 98 8.47 -7.27 -2.56
N ALA A 99 8.72 -6.05 -3.00
CA ALA A 99 9.67 -5.79 -4.08
C ALA A 99 11.11 -6.16 -3.67
N GLU A 100 11.51 -5.95 -2.40
CA GLU A 100 12.81 -6.37 -1.89
C GLU A 100 12.96 -7.90 -1.88
N ARG A 101 11.96 -8.63 -1.37
CA ARG A 101 11.96 -10.10 -1.40
C ARG A 101 12.04 -10.64 -2.83
N PHE A 102 11.33 -10.00 -3.74
CA PHE A 102 11.34 -10.38 -5.14
C PHE A 102 12.68 -10.06 -5.81
N LEU A 103 13.29 -8.90 -5.50
CA LEU A 103 14.63 -8.52 -5.91
C LEU A 103 15.65 -9.57 -5.44
N SER A 104 15.59 -9.96 -4.16
CA SER A 104 16.49 -10.97 -3.57
C SER A 104 16.32 -12.34 -4.24
N GLY A 105 15.10 -12.71 -4.64
CA GLY A 105 14.85 -13.94 -5.40
C GLY A 105 15.43 -13.90 -6.81
N LEU A 106 15.16 -12.83 -7.57
CA LEU A 106 15.66 -12.65 -8.93
C LEU A 106 17.18 -12.54 -8.98
N GLY A 107 17.76 -11.80 -8.01
CA GLY A 107 19.20 -11.52 -7.92
C GLY A 107 20.00 -12.57 -7.15
N ARG A 108 19.42 -13.72 -6.77
CA ARG A 108 20.02 -14.73 -5.89
C ARG A 108 21.42 -15.20 -6.31
N HIS A 109 21.64 -15.31 -7.61
CA HIS A 109 22.91 -15.76 -8.20
C HIS A 109 23.86 -14.60 -8.53
N THR A 110 23.50 -13.39 -8.13
CA THR A 110 24.32 -12.17 -8.31
C THR A 110 24.94 -11.73 -6.99
N ARG A 111 25.82 -10.74 -7.03
CA ARG A 111 26.37 -10.09 -5.84
C ARG A 111 25.57 -8.86 -5.40
N LEU A 112 24.55 -8.46 -6.17
CA LEU A 112 23.78 -7.26 -5.92
C LEU A 112 22.89 -7.43 -4.68
N ARG A 113 22.91 -6.41 -3.81
CA ARG A 113 22.14 -6.39 -2.57
C ARG A 113 21.08 -5.31 -2.60
N GLY A 114 19.90 -5.67 -2.19
CA GLY A 114 18.79 -4.75 -1.99
C GLY A 114 18.56 -4.43 -0.52
N ALA A 115 17.93 -3.29 -0.25
CA ALA A 115 17.44 -2.96 1.07
C ALA A 115 16.09 -2.26 0.98
N ALA A 116 15.14 -2.71 1.81
CA ALA A 116 13.85 -2.05 1.96
C ALA A 116 13.90 -1.00 3.08
N VAL A 117 13.42 0.23 2.77
CA VAL A 117 13.43 1.39 3.66
C VAL A 117 12.00 1.92 3.84
N TYR A 118 11.39 1.66 5.02
CA TYR A 118 9.99 1.99 5.27
C TYR A 118 9.72 2.30 6.74
N GLY A 119 8.66 3.05 6.99
CA GLY A 119 8.29 3.49 8.34
C GLY A 119 7.63 2.39 9.19
N GLY A 120 7.53 2.63 10.51
CA GLY A 120 6.81 1.76 11.47
C GLY A 120 7.61 0.59 12.01
N VAL A 121 8.91 0.55 11.72
CA VAL A 121 9.91 -0.34 12.31
C VAL A 121 11.14 0.46 12.74
N GLY A 122 12.04 -0.13 13.54
CA GLY A 122 13.27 0.51 13.96
C GLY A 122 14.12 1.00 12.77
N MET A 123 14.92 2.03 13.01
CA MET A 123 15.81 2.60 11.97
C MET A 123 17.15 1.88 11.86
N ASP A 124 17.59 1.19 12.91
CA ASP A 124 18.98 0.71 13.04
C ASP A 124 19.33 -0.33 11.98
N ASP A 125 18.44 -1.29 11.71
CA ASP A 125 18.66 -2.31 10.70
C ASP A 125 18.72 -1.70 9.30
N GLN A 126 17.82 -0.75 9.01
CA GLN A 126 17.82 -0.03 7.75
C GLN A 126 19.08 0.84 7.58
N SER A 127 19.50 1.53 8.64
CA SER A 127 20.74 2.32 8.65
C SER A 127 21.96 1.45 8.40
N ARG A 128 22.01 0.25 8.99
CA ARG A 128 23.10 -0.72 8.76
C ARG A 128 23.13 -1.20 7.31
N ALA A 129 21.99 -1.52 6.73
CA ALA A 129 21.90 -1.95 5.33
C ALA A 129 22.34 -0.84 4.36
N LEU A 130 21.90 0.40 4.61
CA LEU A 130 22.29 1.57 3.82
C LEU A 130 23.80 1.85 3.89
N ARG A 131 24.39 1.83 5.10
CA ARG A 131 25.83 2.01 5.30
C ARG A 131 26.63 0.80 4.83
N GLY A 132 26.04 -0.38 4.87
CA GLY A 132 26.65 -1.63 4.40
C GLY A 132 26.79 -1.71 2.88
N GLY A 133 26.32 -0.69 2.16
CA GLY A 133 26.53 -0.54 0.72
C GLY A 133 25.56 -1.36 -0.11
N ALA A 134 24.27 -1.40 0.25
CA ALA A 134 23.24 -1.92 -0.62
C ALA A 134 23.18 -1.09 -1.92
N GLU A 135 23.22 -1.77 -3.06
CA GLU A 135 23.25 -1.13 -4.40
C GLU A 135 21.86 -0.67 -4.85
N ILE A 136 20.81 -1.35 -4.36
CA ILE A 136 19.41 -1.09 -4.77
C ILE A 136 18.59 -0.79 -3.53
N ILE A 137 18.04 0.41 -3.47
CA ILE A 137 17.17 0.83 -2.36
C ILE A 137 15.72 0.85 -2.84
N ILE A 138 14.84 0.18 -2.10
CA ILE A 138 13.40 0.20 -2.31
C ILE A 138 12.77 0.89 -1.12
N ALA A 139 12.13 2.04 -1.32
CA ALA A 139 11.78 2.92 -0.20
C ALA A 139 10.37 3.50 -0.28
N THR A 140 9.78 3.72 0.92
CA THR A 140 8.64 4.64 1.05
C THR A 140 9.17 6.07 1.27
N PRO A 141 8.56 7.11 0.64
CA PRO A 141 9.11 8.45 0.62
C PRO A 141 9.43 9.03 2.00
N GLY A 142 8.48 9.00 2.95
CA GLY A 142 8.68 9.62 4.26
C GLY A 142 9.87 9.05 5.05
N ARG A 143 10.03 7.71 5.11
CA ARG A 143 11.16 7.08 5.83
C ARG A 143 12.49 7.33 5.11
N LEU A 144 12.49 7.40 3.78
CA LEU A 144 13.70 7.74 3.05
C LEU A 144 14.17 9.16 3.38
N LEU A 145 13.25 10.12 3.45
CA LEU A 145 13.56 11.50 3.90
C LEU A 145 14.13 11.54 5.33
N ASP A 146 13.63 10.69 6.25
CA ASP A 146 14.19 10.57 7.60
C ASP A 146 15.66 10.12 7.56
N HIS A 147 15.99 9.13 6.71
CA HIS A 147 17.38 8.68 6.53
C HIS A 147 18.25 9.73 5.83
N MET A 148 17.70 10.44 4.84
CA MET A 148 18.40 11.56 4.17
C MET A 148 18.73 12.68 5.14
N SER A 149 17.79 13.10 5.98
CA SER A 149 18.00 14.18 6.97
C SER A 149 19.07 13.85 8.00
N ARG A 150 19.34 12.55 8.21
CA ARG A 150 20.40 12.05 9.12
C ARG A 150 21.73 11.78 8.42
N GLY A 151 21.83 12.01 7.11
CA GLY A 151 23.04 11.75 6.33
C GLY A 151 23.38 10.27 6.17
N TYR A 152 22.40 9.36 6.30
CA TYR A 152 22.64 7.92 6.18
C TYR A 152 22.65 7.42 4.73
N VAL A 153 22.29 8.24 3.76
CA VAL A 153 22.24 7.92 2.35
C VAL A 153 23.05 8.90 1.51
N ASN A 154 23.67 8.38 0.45
CA ASN A 154 24.39 9.18 -0.53
C ASN A 154 23.93 8.75 -1.93
N PHE A 155 23.28 9.63 -2.62
CA PHE A 155 22.66 9.37 -3.92
C PHE A 155 23.48 9.82 -5.12
N ARG A 156 24.72 10.27 -4.93
CA ARG A 156 25.57 10.81 -6.03
C ARG A 156 25.80 9.83 -7.18
N ASP A 157 25.74 8.53 -6.88
CA ASP A 157 26.03 7.46 -7.84
C ASP A 157 24.73 6.81 -8.40
N VAL A 158 23.55 7.31 -8.04
CA VAL A 158 22.26 6.77 -8.52
C VAL A 158 22.14 6.97 -10.03
N ARG A 159 21.93 5.87 -10.75
CA ARG A 159 21.78 5.81 -12.21
C ARG A 159 20.38 5.46 -12.65
N ILE A 160 19.59 4.86 -11.78
CA ILE A 160 18.24 4.41 -12.09
C ILE A 160 17.29 4.84 -10.98
N LEU A 161 16.20 5.51 -11.36
CA LEU A 161 15.06 5.83 -10.51
C LEU A 161 13.81 5.12 -11.01
N VAL A 162 13.06 4.50 -10.11
CA VAL A 162 11.74 3.97 -10.41
C VAL A 162 10.71 4.61 -9.47
N LEU A 163 9.61 5.07 -10.05
CA LEU A 163 8.41 5.49 -9.33
C LEU A 163 7.35 4.42 -9.57
N ASP A 164 7.09 3.58 -8.58
CA ASP A 164 6.10 2.51 -8.68
C ASP A 164 4.79 2.88 -8.00
N GLU A 165 3.65 2.57 -8.62
CA GLU A 165 2.30 3.00 -8.20
C GLU A 165 2.23 4.53 -7.97
N ALA A 166 2.59 5.31 -9.00
CA ALA A 166 2.68 6.77 -8.90
C ALA A 166 1.31 7.44 -8.62
N ASP A 167 0.23 6.94 -9.21
CA ASP A 167 -1.15 7.34 -8.90
C ASP A 167 -1.46 7.18 -7.40
N ARG A 168 -1.02 6.11 -6.83
CA ARG A 168 -1.22 5.85 -5.43
C ARG A 168 -0.33 6.71 -4.52
N MET A 169 0.88 7.06 -4.96
CA MET A 169 1.69 8.06 -4.24
C MET A 169 1.00 9.43 -4.23
N LEU A 170 0.24 9.75 -5.29
CA LEU A 170 -0.61 10.94 -5.35
C LEU A 170 -1.74 10.88 -4.33
N ASP A 171 -2.53 9.78 -4.33
CA ASP A 171 -3.64 9.57 -3.39
C ASP A 171 -3.21 9.70 -1.92
N MET A 172 -1.98 9.27 -1.62
CA MET A 172 -1.40 9.33 -0.27
C MET A 172 -0.74 10.67 0.05
N GLY A 173 -0.74 11.62 -0.87
CA GLY A 173 -0.14 12.95 -0.69
C GLY A 173 1.39 12.95 -0.67
N PHE A 174 2.05 11.92 -1.21
CA PHE A 174 3.52 11.80 -1.20
C PHE A 174 4.23 12.56 -2.32
N ILE A 175 3.50 13.18 -3.26
CA ILE A 175 4.14 13.88 -4.38
C ILE A 175 5.15 14.96 -3.93
N PRO A 176 4.88 15.80 -2.90
CA PRO A 176 5.87 16.74 -2.39
C PRO A 176 7.14 16.06 -1.88
N ASP A 177 7.01 14.92 -1.19
CA ASP A 177 8.14 14.16 -0.66
C ASP A 177 8.95 13.50 -1.79
N VAL A 178 8.28 12.94 -2.80
CA VAL A 178 8.93 12.40 -4.01
C VAL A 178 9.74 13.50 -4.70
N ARG A 179 9.17 14.72 -4.88
CA ARG A 179 9.87 15.86 -5.47
C ARG A 179 11.12 16.25 -4.66
N ARG A 180 11.05 16.23 -3.33
CA ARG A 180 12.21 16.51 -2.47
C ARG A 180 13.31 15.47 -2.65
N ILE A 181 12.96 14.18 -2.68
CA ILE A 181 13.92 13.09 -2.90
C ILE A 181 14.60 13.21 -4.27
N VAL A 182 13.80 13.40 -5.32
CA VAL A 182 14.30 13.43 -6.71
C VAL A 182 15.25 14.61 -6.96
N ARG A 183 15.11 15.74 -6.23
CA ARG A 183 16.03 16.88 -6.32
C ARG A 183 17.44 16.56 -5.83
N GLU A 184 17.60 15.58 -4.95
CA GLU A 184 18.90 15.14 -4.42
C GLU A 184 19.58 14.09 -5.32
N LEU A 185 18.91 13.62 -6.38
CA LEU A 185 19.44 12.63 -7.31
C LEU A 185 20.19 13.30 -8.46
N PRO A 186 21.19 12.61 -9.07
CA PRO A 186 21.83 13.07 -10.30
C PRO A 186 20.81 13.34 -11.41
N ARG A 187 21.02 14.40 -12.19
CA ARG A 187 20.17 14.71 -13.34
C ARG A 187 20.31 13.65 -14.44
N GLN A 188 21.52 13.19 -14.68
CA GLN A 188 21.81 12.14 -15.65
C GLN A 188 21.53 10.76 -15.04
N ARG A 189 20.32 10.27 -15.25
CA ARG A 189 19.85 8.96 -14.79
C ARG A 189 18.77 8.46 -15.73
N GLN A 190 18.51 7.17 -15.70
CA GLN A 190 17.28 6.60 -16.25
C GLN A 190 16.15 6.75 -15.24
N THR A 191 14.96 7.16 -15.69
CA THR A 191 13.76 7.22 -14.85
C THR A 191 12.65 6.37 -15.47
N MET A 192 12.07 5.48 -14.66
CA MET A 192 10.93 4.66 -15.03
C MET A 192 9.75 4.99 -14.09
N LEU A 193 8.58 5.25 -14.66
CA LEU A 193 7.36 5.52 -13.92
C LEU A 193 6.34 4.43 -14.24
N PHE A 194 5.83 3.78 -13.20
CA PHE A 194 4.77 2.78 -13.31
C PHE A 194 3.53 3.25 -12.56
N SER A 195 2.38 3.14 -13.21
CA SER A 195 1.10 3.54 -12.64
C SER A 195 -0.02 2.68 -13.21
N ALA A 196 -1.13 2.55 -12.51
CA ALA A 196 -2.34 1.94 -13.05
C ALA A 196 -3.18 2.98 -13.82
N THR A 197 -3.20 4.21 -13.33
CA THR A 197 -3.92 5.34 -13.92
C THR A 197 -2.96 6.52 -14.15
N MET A 198 -3.32 7.46 -15.04
CA MET A 198 -2.49 8.62 -15.39
C MET A 198 -3.28 9.93 -15.22
N PRO A 199 -3.68 10.28 -13.96
CA PRO A 199 -4.27 11.58 -13.71
C PRO A 199 -3.32 12.74 -14.05
N SER A 200 -3.85 13.96 -14.20
CA SER A 200 -3.08 15.14 -14.62
C SER A 200 -1.81 15.39 -13.79
N GLU A 201 -1.88 15.15 -12.50
CA GLU A 201 -0.78 15.32 -11.55
C GLU A 201 0.35 14.29 -11.77
N VAL A 202 0.00 13.05 -12.10
CA VAL A 202 0.97 12.00 -12.44
C VAL A 202 1.61 12.29 -13.80
N VAL A 203 0.82 12.78 -14.76
CA VAL A 203 1.35 13.24 -16.05
C VAL A 203 2.31 14.41 -15.86
N ALA A 204 1.98 15.38 -14.99
CA ALA A 204 2.88 16.48 -14.65
C ALA A 204 4.17 15.98 -14.00
N LEU A 205 4.08 15.01 -13.07
CA LEU A 205 5.24 14.38 -12.44
C LEU A 205 6.13 13.68 -13.47
N ALA A 206 5.53 12.97 -14.42
CA ALA A 206 6.26 12.33 -15.50
C ALA A 206 7.03 13.34 -16.37
N ARG A 207 6.41 14.46 -16.73
CA ARG A 207 7.05 15.55 -17.49
C ARG A 207 8.23 16.19 -16.74
N ASP A 208 8.14 16.29 -15.41
CA ASP A 208 9.18 16.90 -14.60
C ASP A 208 10.43 16.01 -14.44
N PHE A 209 10.25 14.68 -14.47
CA PHE A 209 11.31 13.75 -14.07
C PHE A 209 11.83 12.83 -15.18
N LEU A 210 11.06 12.64 -16.25
CA LEU A 210 11.46 11.77 -17.37
C LEU A 210 11.90 12.59 -18.58
N HIS A 211 12.86 12.03 -19.33
CA HIS A 211 13.37 12.61 -20.55
C HIS A 211 13.02 11.71 -21.75
N ASP A 212 12.23 12.25 -22.69
CA ASP A 212 11.75 11.53 -23.89
C ASP A 212 11.29 10.08 -23.59
N PRO A 213 10.33 9.88 -22.68
CA PRO A 213 9.96 8.54 -22.24
C PRO A 213 9.19 7.78 -23.31
N LYS A 214 9.50 6.49 -23.45
CA LYS A 214 8.62 5.57 -24.18
C LYS A 214 7.43 5.20 -23.32
N THR A 215 6.22 5.44 -23.82
CA THR A 215 5.00 5.02 -23.14
C THR A 215 4.61 3.61 -23.56
N ILE A 216 4.42 2.74 -22.58
CA ILE A 216 4.00 1.34 -22.74
C ILE A 216 2.70 1.16 -21.97
N GLN A 217 1.62 0.93 -22.68
CA GLN A 217 0.31 0.67 -22.09
C GLN A 217 -0.10 -0.78 -22.33
N VAL A 218 -0.46 -1.48 -21.27
CA VAL A 218 -0.93 -2.86 -21.31
C VAL A 218 -2.28 -2.95 -20.61
N GLY A 219 -3.28 -3.41 -21.36
CA GLY A 219 -4.68 -3.48 -20.92
C GLY A 219 -5.39 -2.12 -21.03
N ALA A 220 -6.69 -2.16 -21.25
CA ALA A 220 -7.54 -0.99 -21.06
C ALA A 220 -7.81 -0.80 -19.57
N THR A 221 -8.02 0.44 -19.10
CA THR A 221 -8.34 0.74 -17.69
C THR A 221 -9.56 -0.06 -17.19
N ALA A 222 -10.52 -0.36 -18.07
CA ALA A 222 -11.67 -1.22 -17.79
C ALA A 222 -11.39 -2.73 -17.84
N ALA A 223 -10.20 -3.17 -18.30
CA ALA A 223 -9.89 -4.60 -18.47
C ALA A 223 -9.65 -5.33 -17.13
N ALA A 224 -9.44 -4.64 -16.01
CA ALA A 224 -9.41 -5.25 -14.67
C ALA A 224 -10.78 -5.82 -14.27
N ALA A 225 -11.84 -5.29 -14.84
CA ALA A 225 -13.18 -5.81 -14.62
C ALA A 225 -13.53 -6.98 -15.58
N VAL A 226 -12.69 -7.24 -16.58
CA VAL A 226 -12.85 -8.37 -17.51
C VAL A 226 -12.45 -9.65 -16.78
N GLY A 227 -13.41 -10.55 -16.60
CA GLY A 227 -13.24 -11.81 -15.85
C GLY A 227 -13.66 -11.72 -14.38
N VAL A 228 -14.24 -10.59 -13.95
CA VAL A 228 -14.93 -10.47 -12.67
C VAL A 228 -16.44 -10.47 -12.90
N SER A 229 -17.17 -11.31 -12.14
CA SER A 229 -18.61 -11.25 -12.04
C SER A 229 -19.00 -10.16 -11.04
N HIS A 230 -19.72 -9.15 -11.49
CA HIS A 230 -20.13 -8.02 -10.65
C HIS A 230 -21.57 -8.18 -10.22
N LEU A 231 -21.86 -8.02 -8.93
CA LEU A 231 -23.21 -8.06 -8.38
C LEU A 231 -23.41 -6.91 -7.38
N ALA A 232 -24.46 -6.13 -7.59
CA ALA A 232 -24.90 -5.12 -6.65
C ALA A 232 -26.04 -5.66 -5.78
N LEU A 233 -25.93 -5.45 -4.48
CA LEU A 233 -26.89 -5.87 -3.46
C LEU A 233 -27.44 -4.63 -2.77
N PRO A 234 -28.56 -4.06 -3.23
CA PRO A 234 -29.20 -2.92 -2.56
C PRO A 234 -29.60 -3.28 -1.13
N VAL A 235 -29.14 -2.51 -0.15
CA VAL A 235 -29.38 -2.80 1.28
C VAL A 235 -29.29 -1.55 2.12
N PRO A 236 -30.19 -1.36 3.14
CA PRO A 236 -30.05 -0.27 4.10
C PRO A 236 -28.71 -0.33 4.86
N SER A 237 -28.06 0.82 5.05
CA SER A 237 -26.72 0.90 5.70
C SER A 237 -26.62 0.14 7.01
N HIS A 238 -27.67 0.13 7.83
CA HIS A 238 -27.68 -0.54 9.13
C HIS A 238 -27.74 -2.08 9.03
N LEU A 239 -28.18 -2.62 7.89
CA LEU A 239 -28.31 -4.06 7.63
C LEU A 239 -27.10 -4.65 6.89
N LYS A 240 -26.16 -3.84 6.41
CA LYS A 240 -25.01 -4.32 5.61
C LYS A 240 -24.21 -5.44 6.28
N THR A 241 -24.00 -5.35 7.60
CA THR A 241 -23.23 -6.41 8.31
C THR A 241 -24.00 -7.71 8.38
N GLU A 242 -25.31 -7.64 8.65
CA GLU A 242 -26.17 -8.82 8.70
C GLU A 242 -26.27 -9.48 7.33
N LEU A 243 -26.38 -8.68 6.25
CA LEU A 243 -26.35 -9.20 4.89
C LEU A 243 -24.99 -9.84 4.56
N LEU A 244 -23.87 -9.25 5.00
CA LEU A 244 -22.56 -9.87 4.82
C LEU A 244 -22.44 -11.22 5.56
N VAL A 245 -22.97 -11.33 6.78
CA VAL A 245 -23.04 -12.60 7.51
C VAL A 245 -23.86 -13.63 6.75
N GLU A 246 -24.99 -13.22 6.16
CA GLU A 246 -25.83 -14.10 5.36
C GLU A 246 -25.13 -14.61 4.10
N LEU A 247 -24.45 -13.72 3.38
CA LEU A 247 -23.62 -14.07 2.21
C LEU A 247 -22.51 -15.06 2.58
N LEU A 248 -21.86 -14.88 3.72
CA LEU A 248 -20.78 -15.73 4.19
C LEU A 248 -21.24 -17.14 4.63
N LYS A 249 -22.53 -17.46 4.62
CA LYS A 249 -23.02 -18.84 4.75
C LYS A 249 -22.71 -19.67 3.51
N ASP A 250 -22.51 -19.03 2.37
CA ASP A 250 -22.06 -19.69 1.15
C ASP A 250 -20.58 -20.12 1.29
N GLU A 251 -20.33 -21.41 1.25
CA GLU A 251 -18.99 -21.99 1.39
C GLU A 251 -18.07 -21.67 0.20
N THR A 252 -18.63 -21.29 -0.95
CA THR A 252 -17.83 -20.85 -2.12
C THR A 252 -17.07 -19.56 -1.82
N MET A 253 -17.55 -18.75 -0.88
CA MET A 253 -16.85 -17.57 -0.35
C MET A 253 -15.71 -17.96 0.59
N SER A 254 -14.74 -18.73 0.10
CA SER A 254 -13.67 -19.35 0.90
C SER A 254 -12.58 -18.38 1.36
N SER A 255 -12.31 -17.33 0.58
CA SER A 255 -11.37 -16.25 0.93
C SER A 255 -11.95 -14.90 0.47
N VAL A 256 -12.33 -14.05 1.43
CA VAL A 256 -13.10 -12.83 1.17
C VAL A 256 -12.33 -11.60 1.61
N LEU A 257 -12.16 -10.64 0.71
CA LEU A 257 -11.62 -9.32 1.03
C LEU A 257 -12.75 -8.30 1.07
N ALA A 258 -13.08 -7.81 2.27
CA ALA A 258 -14.15 -6.84 2.49
C ALA A 258 -13.58 -5.42 2.70
N PHE A 259 -13.99 -4.50 1.83
CA PHE A 259 -13.56 -3.10 1.88
C PHE A 259 -14.57 -2.22 2.60
N VAL A 260 -14.08 -1.48 3.60
CA VAL A 260 -14.85 -0.50 4.37
C VAL A 260 -14.21 0.87 4.31
N ARG A 261 -15.02 1.92 4.45
CA ARG A 261 -14.58 3.31 4.29
C ARG A 261 -13.67 3.79 5.43
N THR A 262 -13.90 3.36 6.66
CA THR A 262 -13.18 3.88 7.84
C THR A 262 -12.61 2.78 8.72
N LYS A 263 -11.52 3.09 9.44
CA LYS A 263 -10.87 2.20 10.42
C LYS A 263 -11.82 1.74 11.53
N HIS A 264 -12.63 2.65 12.06
CA HIS A 264 -13.62 2.32 13.09
C HIS A 264 -14.72 1.40 12.58
N ARG A 265 -15.10 1.54 11.30
CA ARG A 265 -16.05 0.64 10.67
C ARG A 265 -15.42 -0.74 10.46
N ALA A 266 -14.13 -0.81 10.09
CA ALA A 266 -13.41 -2.06 9.97
C ALA A 266 -13.43 -2.87 11.28
N ASP A 267 -13.09 -2.24 12.38
CA ASP A 267 -13.11 -2.88 13.71
C ASP A 267 -14.52 -3.34 14.10
N ARG A 268 -15.53 -2.52 13.83
CA ARG A 268 -16.94 -2.85 14.14
C ARG A 268 -17.44 -4.04 13.33
N VAL A 269 -17.22 -4.02 12.01
CA VAL A 269 -17.62 -5.10 11.11
C VAL A 269 -16.92 -6.40 11.51
N ALA A 270 -15.61 -6.37 11.72
CA ALA A 270 -14.88 -7.54 12.15
C ALA A 270 -15.36 -8.10 13.51
N THR A 271 -15.65 -7.23 14.46
CA THR A 271 -16.22 -7.66 15.76
C THR A 271 -17.57 -8.36 15.58
N GLN A 272 -18.42 -7.86 14.67
CA GLN A 272 -19.72 -8.47 14.41
C GLN A 272 -19.58 -9.82 13.69
N LEU A 273 -18.68 -9.91 12.69
CA LEU A 273 -18.36 -11.17 12.00
C LEU A 273 -17.81 -12.23 12.97
N SER A 274 -16.88 -11.84 13.83
CA SER A 274 -16.32 -12.74 14.86
C SER A 274 -17.39 -13.25 15.84
N ARG A 275 -18.34 -12.39 16.24
CA ARG A 275 -19.49 -12.81 17.08
C ARG A 275 -20.43 -13.77 16.36
N ALA A 276 -20.48 -13.71 15.04
CA ALA A 276 -21.21 -14.67 14.19
C ALA A 276 -20.42 -15.95 13.92
N GLY A 277 -19.26 -16.15 14.55
CA GLY A 277 -18.44 -17.36 14.40
C GLY A 277 -17.57 -17.37 13.12
N ILE A 278 -17.37 -16.23 12.46
CA ILE A 278 -16.58 -16.14 11.23
C ILE A 278 -15.14 -15.76 11.59
N ASP A 279 -14.16 -16.52 11.08
CA ASP A 279 -12.74 -16.23 11.22
C ASP A 279 -12.34 -15.01 10.40
N VAL A 280 -12.09 -13.89 11.10
CA VAL A 280 -11.84 -12.60 10.49
C VAL A 280 -10.55 -11.96 10.98
N ALA A 281 -9.81 -11.34 10.05
CA ALA A 281 -8.70 -10.44 10.34
C ALA A 281 -9.02 -9.01 9.89
N VAL A 282 -8.32 -8.03 10.49
CA VAL A 282 -8.52 -6.61 10.22
C VAL A 282 -7.21 -5.94 9.83
N ILE A 283 -7.28 -5.08 8.81
CA ILE A 283 -6.15 -4.27 8.39
C ILE A 283 -6.55 -2.81 8.16
N HIS A 284 -5.95 -1.88 8.91
CA HIS A 284 -6.12 -0.43 8.76
C HIS A 284 -4.95 0.35 9.34
N GLY A 285 -4.92 1.66 9.15
CA GLY A 285 -3.77 2.52 9.50
C GLY A 285 -3.36 2.50 10.97
N ASP A 286 -4.30 2.28 11.91
CA ASP A 286 -4.00 2.26 13.36
C ASP A 286 -3.44 0.89 13.83
N ARG A 287 -3.40 -0.13 12.97
CA ARG A 287 -2.75 -1.40 13.29
C ARG A 287 -1.23 -1.28 13.18
N SER A 288 -0.52 -1.80 14.17
CA SER A 288 0.94 -1.88 14.11
C SER A 288 1.40 -2.75 12.94
N GLN A 289 2.63 -2.55 12.46
CA GLN A 289 3.14 -3.34 11.33
C GLN A 289 3.14 -4.84 11.62
N SER A 290 3.48 -5.25 12.84
CA SER A 290 3.43 -6.66 13.24
C SER A 290 2.01 -7.24 13.22
N GLN A 291 1.00 -6.44 13.61
CA GLN A 291 -0.40 -6.84 13.52
C GLN A 291 -0.86 -6.99 12.07
N ARG A 292 -0.46 -6.04 11.18
CA ARG A 292 -0.78 -6.08 9.75
C ARG A 292 -0.16 -7.30 9.08
N THR A 293 1.13 -7.56 9.34
CA THR A 293 1.83 -8.74 8.83
C THR A 293 1.15 -10.03 9.26
N ARG A 294 0.83 -10.18 10.56
CA ARG A 294 0.12 -11.36 11.07
C ARG A 294 -1.26 -11.55 10.46
N ALA A 295 -2.03 -10.47 10.28
CA ALA A 295 -3.34 -10.51 9.63
C ALA A 295 -3.24 -11.01 8.18
N LEU A 296 -2.28 -10.49 7.42
CA LEU A 296 -2.05 -10.89 6.03
C LEU A 296 -1.57 -12.34 5.91
N GLU A 297 -0.58 -12.72 6.72
CA GLU A 297 -0.08 -14.10 6.75
C GLU A 297 -1.17 -15.09 7.20
N GLY A 298 -1.99 -14.70 8.18
CA GLY A 298 -3.12 -15.49 8.63
C GLY A 298 -4.16 -15.70 7.54
N PHE A 299 -4.49 -14.64 6.80
CA PHE A 299 -5.42 -14.69 5.68
C PHE A 299 -4.89 -15.52 4.51
N ARG A 300 -3.63 -15.31 4.11
CA ARG A 300 -2.97 -16.12 3.05
C ARG A 300 -2.89 -17.62 3.39
N ALA A 301 -2.67 -17.93 4.66
CA ALA A 301 -2.61 -19.30 5.15
C ALA A 301 -3.99 -19.94 5.39
N GLY A 302 -5.09 -19.24 5.06
CA GLY A 302 -6.46 -19.73 5.28
C GLY A 302 -6.92 -19.78 6.74
N ARG A 303 -6.13 -19.26 7.70
CA ARG A 303 -6.54 -19.15 9.11
C ARG A 303 -7.66 -18.14 9.33
N HIS A 304 -7.76 -17.16 8.45
CA HIS A 304 -8.85 -16.20 8.45
C HIS A 304 -9.57 -16.28 7.10
N ARG A 305 -10.85 -16.51 7.14
CA ARG A 305 -11.70 -16.59 5.95
C ARG A 305 -11.99 -15.22 5.38
N VAL A 306 -12.07 -14.20 6.23
CA VAL A 306 -12.39 -12.82 5.84
C VAL A 306 -11.28 -11.87 6.27
N LEU A 307 -10.84 -11.01 5.36
CA LEU A 307 -9.98 -9.86 5.68
C LEU A 307 -10.79 -8.58 5.49
N VAL A 308 -11.03 -7.85 6.58
CA VAL A 308 -11.71 -6.54 6.53
C VAL A 308 -10.65 -5.44 6.50
N GLY A 309 -10.70 -4.56 5.50
CA GLY A 309 -9.71 -3.50 5.36
C GLY A 309 -10.25 -2.18 4.83
N THR A 310 -9.51 -1.10 5.13
CA THR A 310 -9.71 0.19 4.47
C THR A 310 -8.87 0.25 3.20
N ASP A 311 -9.28 1.05 2.22
CA ASP A 311 -8.56 1.20 0.94
C ASP A 311 -7.09 1.50 1.15
N LEU A 312 -6.75 2.47 2.02
CA LEU A 312 -5.38 2.86 2.29
C LEU A 312 -4.51 1.70 2.80
N ALA A 313 -5.08 0.82 3.62
CA ALA A 313 -4.35 -0.30 4.21
C ALA A 313 -4.38 -1.56 3.35
N ALA A 314 -5.45 -1.74 2.57
CA ALA A 314 -5.63 -2.89 1.69
C ALA A 314 -5.01 -2.68 0.29
N ARG A 315 -4.70 -1.43 -0.08
CA ARG A 315 -3.92 -1.14 -1.29
C ARG A 315 -2.46 -1.57 -1.08
N GLY A 316 -1.85 -2.24 -2.08
CA GLY A 316 -0.45 -2.72 -2.06
C GLY A 316 -0.18 -3.90 -1.14
N ILE A 317 -1.21 -4.50 -0.56
CA ILE A 317 -1.06 -5.83 0.00
C ILE A 317 -1.03 -6.84 -1.17
N ASP A 318 -0.09 -7.75 -1.08
CA ASP A 318 0.00 -8.90 -1.99
C ASP A 318 -1.06 -9.94 -1.57
N VAL A 319 -2.32 -9.56 -1.77
CA VAL A 319 -3.48 -10.44 -1.62
C VAL A 319 -4.21 -10.40 -2.94
N GLU A 320 -3.98 -11.43 -3.74
CA GLU A 320 -4.56 -11.60 -5.06
C GLU A 320 -5.19 -13.01 -5.15
N GLY A 321 -6.12 -13.16 -6.08
CA GLY A 321 -6.80 -14.43 -6.31
C GLY A 321 -7.70 -14.86 -5.16
N VAL A 322 -8.26 -13.88 -4.40
CA VAL A 322 -9.31 -14.16 -3.43
C VAL A 322 -10.57 -14.67 -4.15
N SER A 323 -11.34 -15.50 -3.49
CA SER A 323 -12.59 -16.01 -4.08
C SER A 323 -13.59 -14.88 -4.34
N HIS A 324 -13.70 -13.94 -3.40
CA HIS A 324 -14.66 -12.83 -3.47
C HIS A 324 -14.07 -11.52 -2.95
N VAL A 325 -14.41 -10.44 -3.64
CA VAL A 325 -14.27 -9.08 -3.12
C VAL A 325 -15.64 -8.57 -2.71
N VAL A 326 -15.74 -8.00 -1.50
CA VAL A 326 -16.95 -7.35 -1.03
C VAL A 326 -16.69 -5.87 -0.82
N ASN A 327 -17.30 -5.02 -1.64
CA ASN A 327 -17.38 -3.59 -1.38
C ASN A 327 -18.47 -3.37 -0.33
N PHE A 328 -18.13 -3.50 0.95
CA PHE A 328 -19.04 -3.25 2.06
C PHE A 328 -19.51 -1.79 2.07
N ASP A 329 -18.60 -0.87 1.79
CA ASP A 329 -18.88 0.52 1.44
C ASP A 329 -18.45 0.79 0.00
N VAL A 330 -19.35 1.42 -0.78
CA VAL A 330 -19.05 1.87 -2.14
C VAL A 330 -17.97 2.96 -2.08
N PRO A 331 -16.89 2.87 -2.87
CA PRO A 331 -15.88 3.92 -2.93
C PRO A 331 -16.44 5.18 -3.62
N HIS A 332 -16.01 6.36 -3.18
CA HIS A 332 -16.37 7.63 -3.81
C HIS A 332 -15.72 7.81 -5.18
N GLU A 333 -14.51 7.28 -5.35
CA GLU A 333 -13.73 7.36 -6.59
C GLU A 333 -13.89 6.06 -7.39
N PRO A 334 -14.39 6.13 -8.64
CA PRO A 334 -14.61 4.94 -9.46
C PRO A 334 -13.34 4.11 -9.71
N ASP A 335 -12.17 4.74 -9.85
CA ASP A 335 -10.90 4.03 -10.06
C ASP A 335 -10.54 3.11 -8.86
N VAL A 336 -10.92 3.52 -7.63
CA VAL A 336 -10.72 2.69 -6.44
C VAL A 336 -11.49 1.38 -6.54
N TYR A 337 -12.69 1.41 -7.13
CA TYR A 337 -13.47 0.19 -7.39
C TYR A 337 -12.70 -0.82 -8.24
N ILE A 338 -12.08 -0.35 -9.33
CA ILE A 338 -11.27 -1.20 -10.22
C ILE A 338 -10.11 -1.84 -9.45
N HIS A 339 -9.42 -1.07 -8.61
CA HIS A 339 -8.30 -1.55 -7.79
C HIS A 339 -8.72 -2.58 -6.73
N ARG A 340 -9.97 -2.47 -6.21
CA ARG A 340 -10.53 -3.44 -5.26
C ARG A 340 -10.88 -4.75 -5.95
N VAL A 341 -11.66 -4.68 -7.03
CA VAL A 341 -12.14 -5.89 -7.72
C VAL A 341 -11.03 -6.66 -8.42
N GLY A 342 -9.96 -5.97 -8.83
CA GLY A 342 -8.75 -6.61 -9.36
C GLY A 342 -8.01 -7.52 -8.37
N ARG A 343 -8.49 -7.69 -7.13
CA ARG A 343 -7.97 -8.66 -6.16
C ARG A 343 -8.53 -10.06 -6.32
N THR A 344 -9.66 -10.22 -7.01
CA THR A 344 -10.32 -11.53 -7.14
C THR A 344 -10.05 -12.23 -8.47
N ALA A 345 -9.84 -11.52 -9.59
CA ALA A 345 -9.57 -12.13 -10.89
C ALA A 345 -8.09 -12.45 -11.08
N ARG A 346 -7.77 -13.62 -11.64
CA ARG A 346 -6.48 -13.96 -12.25
C ARG A 346 -6.70 -14.46 -13.67
N ALA A 347 -5.62 -14.51 -14.49
CA ALA A 347 -5.66 -14.82 -15.92
C ALA A 347 -6.47 -16.09 -16.29
N GLU A 348 -6.72 -16.99 -15.35
CA GLU A 348 -7.38 -18.29 -15.57
C GLU A 348 -8.62 -18.56 -14.69
N ARG A 349 -8.96 -17.65 -13.74
CA ARG A 349 -10.12 -17.82 -12.84
C ARG A 349 -11.00 -16.59 -12.85
N LEU A 350 -12.31 -16.83 -13.04
CA LEU A 350 -13.36 -15.83 -12.81
C LEU A 350 -13.39 -15.50 -11.31
N GLY A 351 -13.49 -14.22 -11.00
CA GLY A 351 -13.62 -13.75 -9.62
C GLY A 351 -14.99 -13.11 -9.41
N ASP A 352 -15.46 -13.08 -8.18
CA ASP A 352 -16.75 -12.48 -7.83
C ASP A 352 -16.57 -11.20 -7.01
N ALA A 353 -17.27 -10.14 -7.38
CA ALA A 353 -17.28 -8.85 -6.70
C ALA A 353 -18.69 -8.46 -6.30
N PHE A 354 -18.98 -8.42 -5.00
CA PHE A 354 -20.25 -7.99 -4.45
C PHE A 354 -20.15 -6.57 -3.92
N SER A 355 -21.13 -5.72 -4.23
CA SER A 355 -21.22 -4.36 -3.74
C SER A 355 -22.49 -4.18 -2.92
N LEU A 356 -22.36 -3.91 -1.61
CA LEU A 356 -23.47 -3.62 -0.73
C LEU A 356 -23.85 -2.14 -0.88
N VAL A 357 -24.86 -1.85 -1.68
CA VAL A 357 -25.22 -0.48 -2.07
C VAL A 357 -26.33 0.05 -1.20
N ALA A 358 -26.01 1.02 -0.35
CA ALA A 358 -27.02 1.74 0.41
C ALA A 358 -27.58 2.90 -0.43
N ARG A 359 -28.78 3.37 -0.10
CA ARG A 359 -29.44 4.45 -0.85
C ARG A 359 -28.58 5.71 -0.99
N GLU A 360 -27.84 6.04 0.05
CA GLU A 360 -26.94 7.19 0.08
C GLU A 360 -25.64 7.00 -0.76
N GLU A 361 -25.40 5.80 -1.29
CA GLU A 361 -24.23 5.46 -2.09
C GLU A 361 -24.58 5.24 -3.57
N GLU A 362 -25.84 5.39 -3.97
CA GLU A 362 -26.28 5.13 -5.35
C GLU A 362 -25.61 6.05 -6.36
N ASP A 363 -25.36 7.33 -6.02
CA ASP A 363 -24.70 8.27 -6.92
C ASP A 363 -23.21 7.87 -7.15
N ASP A 364 -22.52 7.42 -6.10
CA ASP A 364 -21.16 6.90 -6.21
C ASP A 364 -21.14 5.63 -7.06
N PHE A 365 -22.11 4.74 -6.84
CA PHE A 365 -22.21 3.49 -7.57
C PHE A 365 -22.53 3.70 -9.06
N HIS A 366 -23.38 4.66 -9.38
CA HIS A 366 -23.68 5.04 -10.76
C HIS A 366 -22.44 5.56 -11.51
N ARG A 367 -21.57 6.33 -10.84
CA ARG A 367 -20.29 6.76 -11.42
C ARG A 367 -19.34 5.58 -11.71
N ILE A 368 -19.39 4.52 -10.92
CA ILE A 368 -18.66 3.28 -11.17
C ILE A 368 -19.20 2.58 -12.42
N GLU A 369 -20.54 2.48 -12.57
CA GLU A 369 -21.17 1.90 -13.76
C GLU A 369 -20.84 2.69 -15.04
N GLN A 370 -20.76 4.02 -14.95
CA GLN A 370 -20.30 4.88 -16.06
C GLN A 370 -18.85 4.59 -16.45
N LEU A 371 -17.95 4.42 -15.48
CA LEU A 371 -16.54 4.06 -15.73
C LEU A 371 -16.41 2.68 -16.39
N LEU A 372 -17.25 1.72 -15.96
CA LEU A 372 -17.25 0.36 -16.53
C LEU A 372 -17.88 0.32 -17.93
N GLY A 373 -18.73 1.27 -18.26
CA GLY A 373 -19.46 1.34 -19.54
C GLY A 373 -20.67 0.40 -19.62
N TYR A 374 -21.07 -0.22 -18.51
CA TYR A 374 -22.26 -1.08 -18.42
C TYR A 374 -22.87 -1.05 -17.02
N PRO A 375 -24.20 -1.26 -16.91
CA PRO A 375 -24.86 -1.37 -15.62
C PRO A 375 -24.51 -2.70 -14.93
N ILE A 376 -24.28 -2.65 -13.62
CA ILE A 376 -24.03 -3.85 -12.81
C ILE A 376 -25.39 -4.47 -12.42
N ARG A 377 -25.49 -5.78 -12.60
CA ARG A 377 -26.69 -6.53 -12.22
C ARG A 377 -27.00 -6.33 -10.73
N ARG A 378 -28.26 -5.97 -10.43
CA ARG A 378 -28.78 -5.87 -9.07
C ARG A 378 -29.50 -7.15 -8.69
N ALA A 379 -29.30 -7.62 -7.44
CA ALA A 379 -29.98 -8.79 -6.90
C ALA A 379 -30.29 -8.61 -5.42
N THR A 380 -31.13 -9.46 -4.91
CA THR A 380 -31.44 -9.58 -3.48
C THR A 380 -31.12 -10.99 -3.01
N VAL A 381 -30.79 -11.15 -1.75
CA VAL A 381 -30.55 -12.47 -1.14
C VAL A 381 -31.90 -13.04 -0.70
N PRO A 382 -32.28 -14.21 -1.20
CA PRO A 382 -33.56 -14.84 -0.82
C PRO A 382 -33.64 -15.06 0.70
N GLY A 383 -34.77 -14.74 1.30
CA GLY A 383 -35.05 -14.91 2.73
C GLY A 383 -34.42 -13.84 3.66
N PHE A 384 -33.61 -12.92 3.13
CA PHE A 384 -33.10 -11.81 3.92
C PHE A 384 -34.15 -10.71 4.10
N GLN A 385 -34.34 -10.23 5.34
CA GLN A 385 -35.32 -9.20 5.68
C GLN A 385 -34.76 -7.81 5.51
N TYR A 386 -35.02 -7.14 4.40
CA TYR A 386 -34.52 -5.80 4.06
C TYR A 386 -35.26 -4.65 4.73
N ASP A 387 -36.45 -4.90 5.29
CA ASP A 387 -37.36 -3.94 5.90
C ASP A 387 -37.22 -3.79 7.42
N ARG A 388 -36.26 -4.49 8.01
CA ARG A 388 -36.01 -4.36 9.46
C ARG A 388 -35.64 -2.92 9.82
N PRO A 389 -36.34 -2.33 10.83
CA PRO A 389 -36.07 -0.96 11.25
C PRO A 389 -34.66 -0.82 11.82
N ALA A 390 -34.08 0.36 11.63
CA ALA A 390 -32.82 0.68 12.28
C ALA A 390 -32.99 0.63 13.82
N PRO A 391 -32.01 0.09 14.57
CA PRO A 391 -32.06 0.11 16.02
C PRO A 391 -32.17 1.56 16.50
N GLU A 392 -33.13 1.83 17.38
CA GLU A 392 -33.27 3.16 17.98
C GLU A 392 -31.93 3.58 18.59
N ARG A 393 -31.41 4.73 18.18
CA ARG A 393 -30.31 5.36 18.88
C ARG A 393 -30.80 5.65 20.28
N ARG A 394 -30.42 4.88 21.30
CA ARG A 394 -30.57 5.28 22.68
C ARG A 394 -29.87 6.63 22.80
N SER A 395 -30.67 7.68 22.82
CA SER A 395 -30.28 9.02 23.22
C SER A 395 -30.00 8.98 24.74
N GLY A 396 -28.94 8.31 25.11
CA GLY A 396 -28.50 8.22 26.50
C GLY A 396 -27.57 9.36 26.83
N PHE A 397 -28.12 10.52 26.99
CA PHE A 397 -27.67 11.60 27.87
C PHE A 397 -28.79 12.66 27.83
N ALA A 398 -29.97 12.25 28.35
CA ALA A 398 -30.91 13.25 28.88
C ALA A 398 -30.23 13.87 30.10
N ASP A 399 -29.98 15.14 29.99
CA ASP A 399 -29.52 16.07 30.99
C ASP A 399 -30.38 15.90 32.29
N ASP A 400 -29.89 15.13 33.25
CA ASP A 400 -30.51 14.98 34.56
C ASP A 400 -30.17 16.21 35.44
N ARG A 401 -30.54 17.40 34.89
CA ARG A 401 -30.58 18.65 35.65
C ARG A 401 -31.99 19.07 36.01
N ARG A 402 -32.73 18.17 36.63
CA ARG A 402 -33.96 18.60 37.34
C ARG A 402 -33.92 18.14 38.80
N GLY A 403 -33.80 19.14 39.68
CA GLY A 403 -34.34 19.09 41.01
C GLY A 403 -33.41 18.67 42.15
N ARG A 404 -32.52 19.54 42.59
CA ARG A 404 -32.20 19.64 44.02
C ARG A 404 -32.76 20.92 44.56
N PRO A 405 -33.64 20.87 45.60
CA PRO A 405 -34.18 22.07 46.23
C PRO A 405 -33.11 22.79 47.03
N GLY A 406 -33.09 24.10 46.92
CA GLY A 406 -32.12 24.99 47.52
C GLY A 406 -32.08 24.86 49.07
N ARG A 407 -30.88 24.65 49.58
CA ARG A 407 -30.56 25.00 50.99
C ARG A 407 -29.86 26.36 50.97
N SER A 408 -30.59 27.35 51.48
CA SER A 408 -30.06 28.65 51.81
C SER A 408 -29.01 28.52 52.90
N PHE A 409 -27.78 28.98 52.63
CA PHE A 409 -26.81 29.28 53.69
C PHE A 409 -26.47 30.78 53.62
N ARG A 410 -26.67 31.37 54.77
CA ARG A 410 -26.49 32.79 55.13
C ARG A 410 -25.01 33.21 54.89
N SER A 411 -24.89 34.42 54.46
CA SER A 411 -23.69 35.24 54.32
C SER A 411 -22.94 35.40 55.67
N GLY A 412 -21.64 35.16 55.62
CA GLY A 412 -20.70 35.56 56.66
C GLY A 412 -19.40 35.92 55.96
N GLY A 413 -19.11 37.21 55.79
CA GLY A 413 -17.95 37.69 55.12
C GLY A 413 -16.66 37.49 55.90
N ARG A 414 -15.59 37.16 55.17
CA ARG A 414 -14.21 37.46 55.57
C ARG A 414 -13.35 37.62 54.31
N ALA A 415 -12.65 38.74 54.30
CA ALA A 415 -11.74 39.14 53.22
C ALA A 415 -10.51 38.25 53.11
N PRO A 416 -9.94 38.09 51.90
CA PRO A 416 -8.73 37.30 51.72
C PRO A 416 -7.45 38.10 51.94
N ALA A 417 -6.48 37.49 52.64
CA ALA A 417 -5.13 37.99 52.84
C ALA A 417 -4.23 37.72 51.60
N PRO A 418 -3.19 38.52 51.37
CA PRO A 418 -2.42 38.50 50.12
C PRO A 418 -1.37 37.39 50.04
N ARG A 419 -1.27 36.77 48.90
CA ARG A 419 -0.23 35.77 48.57
C ARG A 419 1.14 36.42 48.40
N ARG A 420 2.12 35.97 49.19
CA ARG A 420 3.55 36.28 49.04
C ARG A 420 4.13 35.51 47.85
N ARG A 421 4.89 36.22 47.02
CA ARG A 421 5.82 35.68 46.00
C ARG A 421 7.08 35.16 46.70
N PRO A 422 7.71 34.06 46.26
CA PRO A 422 9.09 33.75 46.64
C PRO A 422 10.08 34.45 45.73
N SER A 423 11.02 35.11 46.37
CA SER A 423 12.17 35.79 45.79
C SER A 423 13.26 34.80 45.34
N ASN A 424 13.80 35.05 44.16
CA ASN A 424 15.09 34.53 43.68
C ASN A 424 16.23 35.05 44.55
N ASP A 425 17.05 34.14 45.04
CA ASP A 425 18.38 34.49 45.56
C ASP A 425 19.42 33.60 44.92
N PHE A 426 20.25 34.26 44.11
CA PHE A 426 21.50 33.79 43.56
C PHE A 426 22.55 33.77 44.68
N ARG A 427 23.22 32.66 44.93
CA ARG A 427 24.54 32.66 45.60
C ARG A 427 25.52 31.83 44.81
N ARG A 428 26.51 32.56 44.28
CA ARG A 428 27.84 32.13 43.89
C ARG A 428 28.61 31.57 45.07
N SER A 429 29.34 30.48 44.87
CA SER A 429 30.61 30.18 45.59
C SER A 429 31.44 29.24 44.71
N GLN A 430 32.44 29.75 44.08
CA GLN A 430 33.88 29.71 44.33
C GLN A 430 34.51 28.28 44.36
N ARG A 431 35.38 28.10 43.38
CA ARG A 431 36.38 27.00 43.28
C ARG A 431 37.36 27.08 44.48
N PRO A 432 38.08 25.96 44.76
CA PRO A 432 39.52 26.03 44.47
C PRO A 432 40.07 24.80 43.72
N SER A 433 41.21 25.13 43.11
CA SER A 433 42.22 24.40 42.42
C SER A 433 42.93 23.31 43.26
N GLY A 434 43.39 22.26 42.57
CA GLY A 434 44.27 21.25 43.11
C GLY A 434 44.80 20.31 42.04
N GLU A 435 45.98 20.57 41.58
CA GLU A 435 47.11 19.87 41.00
C GLU A 435 47.00 18.40 40.59
N ALA A 436 47.62 18.17 39.44
CA ALA A 436 48.02 16.86 38.89
C ALA A 436 49.17 16.21 39.69
N PRO A 437 49.46 14.95 39.51
CA PRO A 437 50.73 14.62 38.92
C PRO A 437 50.73 13.56 37.78
N VAL A 438 51.71 13.78 36.95
CA VAL A 438 52.31 12.97 35.88
C VAL A 438 52.91 11.64 36.40
N ARG A 439 52.80 10.56 35.60
CA ARG A 439 53.79 9.46 35.42
C ARG A 439 53.23 8.55 34.32
N ASP A 440 53.78 8.53 33.15
CA ASP A 440 54.99 7.90 32.56
C ASP A 440 55.05 6.37 32.76
N GLY A 441 55.17 5.62 31.70
CA GLY A 441 55.51 4.21 31.75
C GLY A 441 55.05 3.35 30.56
N THR A 442 55.63 3.57 29.37
CA THR A 442 56.10 2.56 28.38
C THR A 442 55.84 1.07 28.64
N ARG A 443 55.41 0.38 27.59
CA ARG A 443 55.92 -0.80 26.84
C ARG A 443 54.85 -1.76 26.38
N ARG A 444 54.83 -1.91 25.04
CA ARG A 444 55.07 -3.14 24.24
C ARG A 444 54.31 -4.41 24.72
N TRP A 445 53.42 -4.91 23.90
CA TRP A 445 53.59 -5.93 22.83
C TRP A 445 52.43 -5.82 21.85
#